data_c17473bee860e60c36fdad17d1b0dc94
#
_entry.id   c17473bee860e60c36fdad17d1b0dc94
#
_cell.length_a   1.000
_cell.length_b   1.000
_cell.length_c   1.000
_cell.angle_alpha   90.00
_cell.angle_beta   90.00
_cell.angle_gamma   90.00
#
_symmetry.space_group_name_H-M   'P 1'
#
loop_
_entity.id
_entity.type
_entity.pdbx_description
1 polymer ?
#
loop_
_entity_poly.entity_id
_entity_poly.type
_entity_poly.pdbx_seq_one_letter_code
_entity_poly.pdbx_strand_id
1 'polypeptide(L)'
;MMTGPGTNSYLFGKDSLTVIDPGPEDQEHLQALLQAARTLGKPIDQVVVTHTHRDHSPGALALVAATGARCLGPSVPDDGLQDESWQADRLLAEGDRVDCGGVSLQVIETPGHVGNHLCYLSDDGMLFTGDHLIQGSTVVIAPPSGSMQAYFASLRKLQQRGITRMAPGHG
;
A
#
# COMPACT_ATOMS: atom_id res chain seq x y z
N MET A 1 -7.51 -4.92 19.18
CA MET A 1 -6.95 -4.97 17.82
C MET A 1 -6.73 -3.54 17.37
N MET A 2 -5.53 -3.19 16.92
CA MET A 2 -5.22 -1.81 16.50
C MET A 2 -5.70 -1.49 15.06
N THR A 3 -6.11 -2.51 14.30
CA THR A 3 -6.49 -2.42 12.88
C THR A 3 -8.00 -2.32 12.63
N GLY A 4 -8.82 -2.16 13.68
CA GLY A 4 -10.29 -2.09 13.54
C GLY A 4 -10.87 -3.31 12.81
N PRO A 5 -11.68 -3.12 11.74
CA PRO A 5 -12.28 -4.22 10.97
C PRO A 5 -11.29 -4.94 10.03
N GLY A 6 -10.06 -4.46 9.90
CA GLY A 6 -9.03 -5.01 9.01
C GLY A 6 -8.35 -3.94 8.16
N THR A 7 -7.53 -4.37 7.20
CA THR A 7 -6.83 -3.52 6.25
C THR A 7 -7.68 -3.33 5.00
N ASN A 8 -7.78 -2.09 4.54
CA ASN A 8 -8.42 -1.77 3.28
C ASN A 8 -7.47 -2.09 2.12
N SER A 9 -7.87 -3.01 1.26
CA SER A 9 -7.21 -3.26 -0.03
C SER A 9 -7.93 -2.53 -1.15
N TYR A 10 -7.16 -1.97 -2.09
CA TYR A 10 -7.75 -1.23 -3.21
C TYR A 10 -7.41 -1.88 -4.54
N LEU A 11 -8.40 -1.95 -5.43
CA LEU A 11 -8.23 -2.30 -6.83
C LEU A 11 -8.18 -1.02 -7.65
N PHE A 12 -7.04 -0.69 -8.21
CA PHE A 12 -6.80 0.53 -8.97
C PHE A 12 -6.24 0.24 -10.36
N GLY A 13 -6.80 0.86 -11.38
CA GLY A 13 -6.33 0.68 -12.74
C GLY A 13 -7.43 0.85 -13.79
N LYS A 14 -7.02 0.99 -15.06
CA LYS A 14 -7.94 1.19 -16.19
C LYS A 14 -8.09 -0.07 -17.03
N ASP A 15 -7.03 -0.56 -17.63
CA ASP A 15 -7.05 -1.71 -18.54
C ASP A 15 -6.71 -3.01 -17.82
N SER A 16 -5.86 -2.94 -16.80
CA SER A 16 -5.57 -3.97 -15.81
C SER A 16 -5.64 -3.39 -14.40
N LEU A 17 -5.57 -4.24 -13.38
CA LEU A 17 -5.70 -3.85 -11.98
C LEU A 17 -4.39 -4.03 -11.23
N THR A 18 -4.05 -3.03 -10.46
CA THR A 18 -3.07 -3.08 -9.39
C THR A 18 -3.79 -3.24 -8.06
N VAL A 19 -3.42 -4.24 -7.27
CA VAL A 19 -3.88 -4.35 -5.88
C VAL A 19 -2.94 -3.52 -5.00
N ILE A 20 -3.50 -2.60 -4.24
CA ILE A 20 -2.77 -1.80 -3.26
C ILE A 20 -3.07 -2.39 -1.88
N ASP A 21 -2.03 -2.75 -1.13
CA ASP A 21 -2.07 -3.42 0.17
C ASP A 21 -2.98 -4.66 0.16
N PRO A 22 -2.49 -5.83 -0.27
CA PRO A 22 -3.30 -7.06 -0.38
C PRO A 22 -3.75 -7.63 0.96
N GLY A 23 -3.33 -7.02 2.09
CA GLY A 23 -3.72 -7.43 3.43
C GLY A 23 -2.91 -8.60 3.99
N PRO A 24 -3.39 -9.19 5.10
CA PRO A 24 -2.79 -10.38 5.69
C PRO A 24 -3.02 -11.62 4.80
N GLU A 25 -2.38 -12.73 5.15
CA GLU A 25 -2.65 -14.03 4.53
C GLU A 25 -4.04 -14.52 4.96
N ASP A 26 -5.06 -14.19 4.15
CA ASP A 26 -6.45 -14.52 4.39
C ASP A 26 -7.11 -15.01 3.08
N GLN A 27 -7.63 -16.24 3.10
CA GLN A 27 -8.23 -16.89 1.93
C GLN A 27 -9.56 -16.25 1.50
N GLU A 28 -10.37 -15.78 2.44
CA GLU A 28 -11.64 -15.14 2.12
C GLU A 28 -11.38 -13.78 1.45
N HIS A 29 -10.42 -13.03 1.99
CA HIS A 29 -10.00 -11.76 1.39
C HIS A 29 -9.38 -11.94 0.00
N LEU A 30 -8.51 -12.93 -0.18
CA LEU A 30 -7.96 -13.28 -1.50
C LEU A 30 -9.09 -13.57 -2.50
N GLN A 31 -10.07 -14.42 -2.12
CA GLN A 31 -11.19 -14.74 -3.01
C GLN A 31 -12.05 -13.51 -3.32
N ALA A 32 -12.23 -12.60 -2.35
CA ALA A 32 -12.95 -11.35 -2.57
C ALA A 32 -12.24 -10.46 -3.62
N LEU A 33 -10.91 -10.29 -3.53
CA LEU A 33 -10.11 -9.53 -4.51
C LEU A 33 -10.21 -10.14 -5.91
N LEU A 34 -10.01 -11.46 -6.03
CA LEU A 34 -10.12 -12.17 -7.30
C LEU A 34 -11.54 -12.08 -7.89
N GLN A 35 -12.58 -12.18 -7.06
CA GLN A 35 -13.96 -12.04 -7.51
C GLN A 35 -14.28 -10.61 -7.96
N ALA A 36 -13.79 -9.61 -7.25
CA ALA A 36 -13.95 -8.20 -7.66
C ALA A 36 -13.28 -7.93 -9.01
N ALA A 37 -12.07 -8.43 -9.24
CA ALA A 37 -11.38 -8.33 -10.52
C ALA A 37 -12.16 -9.00 -11.67
N ARG A 38 -12.69 -10.21 -11.42
CA ARG A 38 -13.57 -10.90 -12.40
C ARG A 38 -14.82 -10.09 -12.72
N THR A 39 -15.45 -9.50 -11.71
CA THR A 39 -16.65 -8.66 -11.88
C THR A 39 -16.35 -7.42 -12.71
N LEU A 40 -15.16 -6.82 -12.53
CA LEU A 40 -14.68 -5.70 -13.33
C LEU A 40 -14.23 -6.12 -14.74
N GLY A 41 -14.07 -7.41 -15.00
CA GLY A 41 -13.61 -7.94 -16.29
C GLY A 41 -12.15 -7.59 -16.62
N LYS A 42 -11.31 -7.40 -15.58
CA LYS A 42 -9.92 -6.96 -15.72
C LYS A 42 -8.97 -7.91 -15.00
N PRO A 43 -7.79 -8.22 -15.58
CA PRO A 43 -6.78 -9.00 -14.89
C PRO A 43 -6.11 -8.17 -13.76
N ILE A 44 -5.69 -8.84 -12.70
CA ILE A 44 -4.74 -8.29 -11.74
C ILE A 44 -3.34 -8.63 -12.25
N ASP A 45 -2.53 -7.62 -12.55
CA ASP A 45 -1.17 -7.78 -13.08
C ASP A 45 -0.08 -7.20 -12.17
N GLN A 46 -0.49 -6.43 -11.16
CA GLN A 46 0.44 -5.85 -10.19
C GLN A 46 -0.11 -5.86 -8.78
N VAL A 47 0.81 -5.95 -7.82
CA VAL A 47 0.59 -5.68 -6.40
C VAL A 47 1.56 -4.59 -5.97
N VAL A 48 1.07 -3.56 -5.31
CA VAL A 48 1.91 -2.57 -4.63
C VAL A 48 1.58 -2.55 -3.15
N VAL A 49 2.58 -2.36 -2.29
CA VAL A 49 2.36 -2.21 -0.85
C VAL A 49 2.85 -0.87 -0.36
N THR A 50 2.12 -0.28 0.58
CA THR A 50 2.52 0.98 1.20
C THR A 50 3.69 0.78 2.16
N HIS A 51 3.70 -0.34 2.85
CA HIS A 51 4.76 -0.76 3.77
C HIS A 51 4.66 -2.26 4.04
N THR A 52 5.59 -2.81 4.81
CA THR A 52 5.74 -4.25 4.97
C THR A 52 5.29 -4.79 6.33
N HIS A 53 4.33 -4.16 6.99
CA HIS A 53 3.70 -4.75 8.16
C HIS A 53 2.82 -5.95 7.79
N ARG A 54 2.66 -6.85 8.76
CA ARG A 54 2.01 -8.17 8.56
C ARG A 54 0.52 -8.13 8.25
N ASP A 55 -0.10 -6.99 8.35
CA ASP A 55 -1.49 -6.77 7.95
C ASP A 55 -1.64 -6.09 6.59
N HIS A 56 -0.53 -5.74 5.90
CA HIS A 56 -0.55 -5.11 4.58
C HIS A 56 0.01 -5.97 3.45
N SER A 57 1.13 -6.66 3.66
CA SER A 57 1.88 -7.29 2.57
C SER A 57 1.73 -8.81 2.41
N PRO A 58 1.46 -9.64 3.43
CA PRO A 58 1.52 -11.11 3.29
C PRO A 58 0.58 -11.70 2.23
N GLY A 59 -0.59 -11.09 2.01
CA GLY A 59 -1.54 -11.50 0.98
C GLY A 59 -0.99 -11.45 -0.45
N ALA A 60 0.13 -10.73 -0.66
CA ALA A 60 0.78 -10.64 -1.96
C ALA A 60 1.23 -12.01 -2.48
N LEU A 61 1.77 -12.88 -1.63
CA LEU A 61 2.28 -14.19 -2.04
C LEU A 61 1.18 -15.06 -2.67
N ALA A 62 0.03 -15.15 -2.01
CA ALA A 62 -1.12 -15.91 -2.51
C ALA A 62 -1.71 -15.27 -3.78
N LEU A 63 -1.74 -13.94 -3.86
CA LEU A 63 -2.24 -13.21 -5.02
C LEU A 63 -1.34 -13.42 -6.24
N VAL A 64 -0.02 -13.36 -6.07
CA VAL A 64 0.96 -13.67 -7.13
C VAL A 64 0.80 -15.11 -7.62
N ALA A 65 0.68 -16.07 -6.71
CA ALA A 65 0.45 -17.47 -7.09
C ALA A 65 -0.83 -17.68 -7.91
N ALA A 66 -1.88 -16.89 -7.65
CA ALA A 66 -3.17 -16.99 -8.34
C ALA A 66 -3.21 -16.24 -9.68
N THR A 67 -2.42 -15.18 -9.86
CA THR A 67 -2.58 -14.24 -10.99
C THR A 67 -1.32 -14.09 -11.84
N GLY A 68 -0.14 -14.41 -11.31
CA GLY A 68 1.15 -14.08 -11.92
C GLY A 68 1.49 -12.58 -11.83
N ALA A 69 0.82 -11.82 -10.97
CA ALA A 69 1.07 -10.39 -10.77
C ALA A 69 2.49 -10.12 -10.28
N ARG A 70 3.03 -8.96 -10.65
CA ARG A 70 4.34 -8.48 -10.18
C ARG A 70 4.19 -7.69 -8.90
N CYS A 71 5.13 -7.84 -7.97
CA CYS A 71 5.19 -7.10 -6.72
C CYS A 71 6.09 -5.87 -6.82
N LEU A 72 5.56 -4.70 -6.47
CA LEU A 72 6.30 -3.45 -6.42
C LEU A 72 6.11 -2.81 -5.03
N GLY A 73 7.15 -2.24 -4.47
CA GLY A 73 7.02 -1.59 -3.16
C GLY A 73 8.36 -1.31 -2.49
N PRO A 74 8.34 -1.02 -1.18
CA PRO A 74 9.55 -0.70 -0.45
C PRO A 74 10.40 -1.94 -0.15
N SER A 75 11.66 -1.72 0.22
CA SER A 75 12.50 -2.74 0.85
C SER A 75 12.00 -3.07 2.26
N VAL A 76 12.30 -4.26 2.74
CA VAL A 76 11.97 -4.71 4.11
C VAL A 76 13.04 -4.17 5.07
N PRO A 77 12.69 -3.38 6.10
CA PRO A 77 13.60 -3.02 7.16
C PRO A 77 13.98 -4.22 8.04
N ASP A 78 15.22 -4.25 8.50
CA ASP A 78 15.70 -5.25 9.47
C ASP A 78 15.39 -4.78 10.92
N ASP A 79 14.11 -4.77 11.28
CA ASP A 79 13.65 -4.35 12.61
C ASP A 79 12.87 -5.46 13.37
N GLY A 80 12.71 -6.63 12.74
CA GLY A 80 12.01 -7.80 13.31
C GLY A 80 10.49 -7.66 13.38
N LEU A 81 9.91 -6.58 12.84
CA LEU A 81 8.46 -6.30 12.91
C LEU A 81 7.75 -6.49 11.56
N GLN A 82 8.53 -6.66 10.50
CA GLN A 82 8.06 -6.69 9.13
C GLN A 82 7.60 -8.09 8.69
N ASP A 83 6.92 -8.13 7.56
CA ASP A 83 6.64 -9.35 6.82
C ASP A 83 7.89 -9.80 6.07
N GLU A 84 8.49 -10.90 6.54
CA GLU A 84 9.68 -11.50 5.93
C GLU A 84 9.38 -12.24 4.61
N SER A 85 8.11 -12.50 4.31
CA SER A 85 7.71 -13.14 3.06
C SER A 85 7.64 -12.17 1.87
N TRP A 86 7.61 -10.85 2.13
CA TRP A 86 7.55 -9.84 1.09
C TRP A 86 8.81 -9.80 0.23
N GLN A 87 8.61 -9.95 -1.07
CA GLN A 87 9.66 -9.82 -2.09
C GLN A 87 9.17 -8.96 -3.23
N ALA A 88 9.81 -7.81 -3.43
CA ALA A 88 9.48 -6.91 -4.52
C ALA A 88 10.27 -7.29 -5.79
N ASP A 89 9.58 -7.46 -6.91
CA ASP A 89 10.22 -7.56 -8.25
C ASP A 89 10.86 -6.22 -8.64
N ARG A 90 10.31 -5.11 -8.13
CA ARG A 90 10.87 -3.77 -8.28
C ARG A 90 10.73 -2.98 -6.99
N LEU A 91 11.84 -2.51 -6.47
CA LEU A 91 11.84 -1.54 -5.37
C LEU A 91 11.40 -0.16 -5.88
N LEU A 92 10.59 0.51 -5.06
CA LEU A 92 10.06 1.85 -5.33
C LEU A 92 10.68 2.87 -4.39
N ALA A 93 10.92 4.08 -4.92
CA ALA A 93 11.50 5.22 -4.21
C ALA A 93 10.74 6.52 -4.51
N GLU A 94 11.07 7.59 -3.77
CA GLU A 94 10.50 8.94 -3.96
C GLU A 94 10.52 9.37 -5.42
N GLY A 95 9.37 9.76 -5.94
CA GLY A 95 9.21 10.29 -7.30
C GLY A 95 9.05 9.24 -8.39
N ASP A 96 9.22 7.96 -8.09
CA ASP A 96 8.92 6.89 -9.05
C ASP A 96 7.46 6.98 -9.52
N ARG A 97 7.21 6.42 -10.69
CA ARG A 97 5.85 6.26 -11.23
C ARG A 97 5.56 4.79 -11.49
N VAL A 98 4.36 4.38 -11.10
CA VAL A 98 3.81 3.05 -11.33
C VAL A 98 2.68 3.18 -12.33
N ASP A 99 2.80 2.52 -13.48
CA ASP A 99 1.70 2.39 -14.43
C ASP A 99 0.75 1.29 -13.94
N CYS A 100 -0.51 1.65 -13.75
CA CYS A 100 -1.57 0.78 -13.29
C CYS A 100 -2.59 0.58 -14.42
N GLY A 101 -2.15 -0.09 -15.51
CA GLY A 101 -3.00 -0.37 -16.67
C GLY A 101 -3.51 0.90 -17.36
N GLY A 102 -2.62 1.85 -17.66
CA GLY A 102 -2.92 3.10 -18.37
C GLY A 102 -3.36 4.27 -17.48
N VAL A 103 -3.29 4.14 -16.15
CA VAL A 103 -3.33 5.23 -15.18
C VAL A 103 -2.10 5.16 -14.29
N SER A 104 -1.66 6.28 -13.74
CA SER A 104 -0.37 6.35 -13.08
C SER A 104 -0.49 6.72 -11.60
N LEU A 105 0.36 6.12 -10.78
CA LEU A 105 0.58 6.48 -9.38
C LEU A 105 1.98 7.06 -9.22
N GLN A 106 2.09 8.24 -8.62
CA GLN A 106 3.36 8.78 -8.14
C GLN A 106 3.68 8.24 -6.76
N VAL A 107 4.89 7.74 -6.57
CA VAL A 107 5.40 7.28 -5.28
C VAL A 107 5.87 8.46 -4.45
N ILE A 108 5.45 8.52 -3.20
CA ILE A 108 5.88 9.53 -2.22
C ILE A 108 6.36 8.78 -0.98
N GLU A 109 7.64 8.89 -0.66
CA GLU A 109 8.16 8.36 0.60
C GLU A 109 7.59 9.14 1.77
N THR A 110 6.97 8.42 2.71
CA THR A 110 6.32 8.99 3.89
C THR A 110 6.74 8.25 5.17
N PRO A 111 8.04 8.23 5.49
CA PRO A 111 8.49 7.61 6.73
C PRO A 111 7.84 8.29 7.94
N GLY A 112 7.60 7.50 8.99
CA GLY A 112 6.99 8.01 10.22
C GLY A 112 6.34 6.92 11.04
N HIS A 113 5.25 6.33 10.56
CA HIS A 113 4.66 5.11 11.12
C HIS A 113 5.71 3.98 11.13
N VAL A 114 6.32 3.77 10.00
CA VAL A 114 7.47 2.89 9.78
C VAL A 114 8.45 3.54 8.79
N GLY A 115 9.71 3.14 8.82
CA GLY A 115 10.77 3.78 8.04
C GLY A 115 10.64 3.61 6.52
N ASN A 116 10.04 2.51 6.06
CA ASN A 116 9.89 2.16 4.64
C ASN A 116 8.54 2.56 4.04
N HIS A 117 7.75 3.39 4.73
CA HIS A 117 6.39 3.74 4.30
C HIS A 117 6.36 4.56 3.01
N LEU A 118 5.49 4.16 2.08
CA LEU A 118 5.18 4.85 0.82
C LEU A 118 3.68 5.21 0.76
N CYS A 119 3.38 6.41 0.30
CA CYS A 119 2.05 6.76 -0.20
C CYS A 119 2.06 6.78 -1.74
N TYR A 120 0.90 6.57 -2.34
CA TYR A 120 0.72 6.58 -3.79
C TYR A 120 -0.30 7.62 -4.18
N LEU A 121 0.09 8.59 -5.03
CA LEU A 121 -0.77 9.67 -5.50
C LEU A 121 -1.11 9.48 -6.97
N SER A 122 -2.41 9.38 -7.28
CA SER A 122 -2.89 9.33 -8.66
C SER A 122 -2.92 10.72 -9.30
N ASP A 123 -2.94 10.78 -10.64
CA ASP A 123 -2.96 12.04 -11.38
C ASP A 123 -4.27 12.84 -11.15
N ASP A 124 -5.37 12.19 -10.71
CA ASP A 124 -6.64 12.84 -10.34
C ASP A 124 -6.73 13.26 -8.87
N GLY A 125 -5.63 13.13 -8.10
CA GLY A 125 -5.52 13.59 -6.72
C GLY A 125 -6.01 12.61 -5.66
N MET A 126 -6.24 11.33 -5.98
CA MET A 126 -6.46 10.28 -4.97
C MET A 126 -5.14 9.88 -4.34
N LEU A 127 -5.03 9.98 -3.03
CA LEU A 127 -3.86 9.52 -2.26
C LEU A 127 -4.21 8.22 -1.52
N PHE A 128 -3.48 7.15 -1.82
CA PHE A 128 -3.48 5.92 -1.03
C PHE A 128 -2.46 6.10 0.09
N THR A 129 -2.95 6.16 1.32
CA THR A 129 -2.16 6.64 2.46
C THR A 129 -1.55 5.55 3.31
N GLY A 130 -1.93 4.28 3.09
CA GLY A 130 -1.57 3.22 4.00
C GLY A 130 -1.83 3.64 5.45
N ASP A 131 -0.85 3.45 6.31
CA ASP A 131 -0.90 3.81 7.72
C ASP A 131 -0.28 5.16 8.06
N HIS A 132 0.05 5.96 7.04
CA HIS A 132 0.50 7.34 7.30
C HIS A 132 -0.65 8.26 7.71
N LEU A 133 -1.84 8.05 7.15
CA LEU A 133 -3.09 8.74 7.53
C LEU A 133 -4.19 7.68 7.57
N ILE A 134 -4.82 7.48 8.72
CA ILE A 134 -5.93 6.53 8.91
C ILE A 134 -7.20 7.25 9.31
N GLN A 135 -8.36 6.67 9.01
CA GLN A 135 -9.65 7.28 9.29
C GLN A 135 -10.14 6.87 10.70
N GLY A 136 -10.62 7.85 11.45
CA GLY A 136 -11.30 7.61 12.73
C GLY A 136 -10.38 7.22 13.90
N SER A 137 -9.07 7.16 13.70
CA SER A 137 -8.10 6.82 14.73
C SER A 137 -6.78 7.57 14.55
N THR A 138 -5.84 7.38 15.47
CA THR A 138 -4.49 7.94 15.41
C THR A 138 -3.51 6.92 14.88
N VAL A 139 -2.53 7.40 14.12
CA VAL A 139 -1.43 6.57 13.63
C VAL A 139 -0.55 6.12 14.78
N VAL A 140 -0.16 4.85 14.79
CA VAL A 140 0.84 4.31 15.72
C VAL A 140 2.24 4.63 15.20
N ILE A 141 3.08 5.22 16.03
CA ILE A 141 4.49 5.54 15.71
C ILE A 141 5.34 4.98 16.84
N ALA A 142 5.91 3.81 16.60
CA ALA A 142 6.66 3.08 17.63
C ALA A 142 8.11 2.83 17.20
N PRO A 143 9.11 3.14 18.07
CA PRO A 143 10.49 2.73 17.85
C PRO A 143 10.62 1.20 17.72
N PRO A 144 11.66 0.68 17.02
CA PRO A 144 12.78 1.43 16.42
C PRO A 144 12.46 2.03 15.05
N SER A 145 11.47 1.52 14.32
CA SER A 145 11.22 1.92 12.93
C SER A 145 10.37 3.18 12.81
N GLY A 146 9.51 3.45 13.79
CA GLY A 146 8.68 4.65 13.82
C GLY A 146 9.45 5.90 14.29
N SER A 147 9.14 7.06 13.68
CA SER A 147 9.76 8.33 14.00
C SER A 147 8.76 9.48 13.90
N MET A 148 8.48 10.13 15.01
CA MET A 148 7.58 11.31 15.05
C MET A 148 8.16 12.48 14.22
N GLN A 149 9.47 12.67 14.21
CA GLN A 149 10.12 13.70 13.41
C GLN A 149 9.92 13.45 11.92
N ALA A 150 10.15 12.23 11.46
CA ALA A 150 9.93 11.83 10.07
C ALA A 150 8.45 11.94 9.70
N TYR A 151 7.55 11.54 10.59
CA TYR A 151 6.10 11.65 10.40
C TYR A 151 5.66 13.10 10.12
N PHE A 152 6.10 14.06 10.94
CA PHE A 152 5.78 15.48 10.69
C PHE A 152 6.40 16.01 9.40
N ALA A 153 7.61 15.57 9.04
CA ALA A 153 8.22 15.96 7.76
C ALA A 153 7.39 15.42 6.57
N SER A 154 6.94 14.18 6.66
CA SER A 154 6.10 13.54 5.65
C SER A 154 4.73 14.21 5.53
N LEU A 155 4.08 14.58 6.63
CA LEU A 155 2.83 15.35 6.60
C LEU A 155 2.99 16.70 5.88
N ARG A 156 4.08 17.44 6.16
CA ARG A 156 4.36 18.71 5.47
C ARG A 156 4.62 18.51 3.98
N LYS A 157 5.28 17.40 3.59
CA LYS A 157 5.48 17.03 2.19
C LYS A 157 4.13 16.79 1.49
N LEU A 158 3.22 16.04 2.11
CA LEU A 158 1.90 15.75 1.56
C LEU A 158 1.01 17.00 1.43
N GLN A 159 1.08 17.94 2.37
CA GLN A 159 0.32 19.21 2.29
C GLN A 159 0.65 20.06 1.05
N GLN A 160 1.80 19.84 0.43
CA GLN A 160 2.23 20.54 -0.78
C GLN A 160 1.79 19.84 -2.09
N ARG A 161 1.05 18.73 -1.99
CA ARG A 161 0.58 17.95 -3.15
C ARG A 161 -0.89 18.27 -3.44
N GLY A 162 -1.29 18.10 -4.70
CA GLY A 162 -2.67 18.31 -5.16
C GLY A 162 -3.64 17.20 -4.73
N ILE A 163 -3.69 16.87 -3.43
CA ILE A 163 -4.52 15.81 -2.89
C ILE A 163 -5.97 16.29 -2.79
N THR A 164 -6.90 15.54 -3.37
CA THR A 164 -8.33 15.86 -3.34
C THR A 164 -9.14 14.82 -2.55
N ARG A 165 -8.65 13.58 -2.48
CA ARG A 165 -9.28 12.45 -1.79
C ARG A 165 -8.21 11.58 -1.16
N MET A 166 -8.57 10.83 -0.12
CA MET A 166 -7.69 9.90 0.56
C MET A 166 -8.31 8.51 0.66
N ALA A 167 -7.47 7.49 0.53
CA ALA A 167 -7.80 6.07 0.64
C ALA A 167 -6.86 5.45 1.69
N PRO A 168 -7.30 5.38 2.98
CA PRO A 168 -6.46 4.94 4.09
C PRO A 168 -6.35 3.43 4.18
N GLY A 169 -5.27 2.92 4.79
CA GLY A 169 -5.10 1.50 5.09
C GLY A 169 -6.10 0.99 6.12
N HIS A 170 -6.59 1.86 7.02
CA HIS A 170 -7.58 1.51 8.05
C HIS A 170 -8.66 2.58 8.22
N GLY A 171 -9.89 2.16 8.66
CA GLY A 171 -11.04 3.01 8.98
C GLY A 171 -12.14 3.03 7.94
#